data_decd5eb51bcec86e93630c5f0dfe0756
#
_entry.id   decd5eb51bcec86e93630c5f0dfe0756
#
_cell.length_a   1.000
_cell.length_b   1.000
_cell.length_c   1.000
_cell.angle_alpha   90.00
_cell.angle_beta   90.00
_cell.angle_gamma   90.00
#
_symmetry.space_group_name_H-M   'P 1'
#
loop_
_entity.id
_entity.type
_entity.pdbx_description
1 polymer ?
#
loop_
_entity_poly.entity_id
_entity_poly.type
_entity_poly.pdbx_seq_one_letter_code
_entity_poly.pdbx_strand_id
1 'polypeptide(L)'
;MTTYTAGEQINRALRLLGVLAEGETPSAATSQDALMALNQMIDSWQTERLSVFSTQDQIFTWPASIISRTLGPSGDFQGNRPILLDDSTYFRAPNNVSYGIKFINQQQYNGIAVKTVTSTYPQVMWINMSFPNIEMYVYPRPTQDLEFHFVSVEELNNPANLSTVLYYPPGYLRAFTYNLAMEFAPEFGVEPSPQVQRIAMTSKRDLKRINNPDDVMALPYALVANRQRFNIYAGNY
;
A
#
# COMPACT_ATOMS: atom_id res chain seq x y z
N MET A 1 -6.32 4.20 22.28
CA MET A 1 -5.17 3.68 21.53
C MET A 1 -3.91 4.15 22.23
N THR A 2 -3.01 3.27 22.58
CA THR A 2 -1.69 3.64 23.13
C THR A 2 -0.82 4.08 21.95
N THR A 3 -0.50 5.35 21.91
CA THR A 3 0.41 5.94 20.93
C THR A 3 1.81 5.97 21.51
N TYR A 4 2.79 5.56 20.75
CA TYR A 4 4.20 5.62 21.13
C TYR A 4 4.95 6.50 20.13
N THR A 5 5.94 7.23 20.61
CA THR A 5 6.87 7.95 19.75
C THR A 5 7.92 6.98 19.17
N ALA A 6 8.54 7.37 18.05
CA ALA A 6 9.64 6.61 17.47
C ALA A 6 10.78 6.41 18.49
N GLY A 7 11.09 7.45 19.29
CA GLY A 7 12.11 7.38 20.34
C GLY A 7 11.77 6.38 21.45
N GLU A 8 10.51 6.32 21.90
CA GLU A 8 10.07 5.31 22.89
C GLU A 8 10.19 3.90 22.36
N GLN A 9 9.88 3.70 21.06
CA GLN A 9 10.00 2.41 20.40
C GLN A 9 11.46 1.95 20.29
N ILE A 10 12.34 2.86 19.91
CA ILE A 10 13.79 2.65 19.84
C ILE A 10 14.35 2.30 21.22
N ASN A 11 14.03 3.12 22.24
CA ASN A 11 14.51 2.89 23.61
C ASN A 11 14.06 1.51 24.13
N ARG A 12 12.86 1.10 23.81
CA ARG A 12 12.35 -0.22 24.19
C ARG A 12 13.10 -1.35 23.48
N ALA A 13 13.42 -1.19 22.20
CA ALA A 13 14.19 -2.18 21.45
C ALA A 13 15.62 -2.33 22.00
N LEU A 14 16.29 -1.21 22.32
CA LEU A 14 17.63 -1.21 22.93
C LEU A 14 17.64 -1.88 24.32
N ARG A 15 16.58 -1.67 25.13
CA ARG A 15 16.42 -2.36 26.42
C ARG A 15 16.22 -3.86 26.28
N LEU A 16 15.50 -4.31 25.23
CA LEU A 16 15.33 -5.75 24.96
C LEU A 16 16.66 -6.45 24.64
N LEU A 17 17.62 -5.72 24.11
CA LEU A 17 18.99 -6.21 23.85
C LEU A 17 19.89 -6.10 25.08
N GLY A 18 19.48 -5.36 26.13
CA GLY A 18 20.34 -5.08 27.28
C GLY A 18 21.42 -4.04 27.01
N VAL A 19 21.37 -3.32 25.89
CA VAL A 19 22.29 -2.23 25.55
C VAL A 19 22.01 -0.98 26.37
N LEU A 20 20.74 -0.78 26.72
CA LEU A 20 20.27 0.38 27.49
C LEU A 20 19.70 -0.09 28.84
N ALA A 21 20.20 0.44 29.94
CA ALA A 21 19.68 0.18 31.27
C ALA A 21 18.32 0.88 31.51
N GLU A 22 17.60 0.45 32.53
CA GLU A 22 16.34 1.07 32.92
C GLU A 22 16.60 2.50 33.42
N GLY A 23 15.83 3.48 32.85
CA GLY A 23 16.00 4.90 33.18
C GLY A 23 17.10 5.60 32.41
N GLU A 24 17.92 4.88 31.65
CA GLU A 24 18.96 5.45 30.81
C GLU A 24 18.39 5.96 29.47
N THR A 25 18.98 7.00 28.93
CA THR A 25 18.68 7.55 27.58
C THR A 25 19.87 7.31 26.68
N PRO A 26 19.65 6.86 25.43
CA PRO A 26 20.73 6.65 24.47
C PRO A 26 21.39 7.98 24.10
N SER A 27 22.63 7.94 23.63
CA SER A 27 23.31 9.12 23.10
C SER A 27 22.57 9.66 21.87
N ALA A 28 22.79 10.93 21.52
CA ALA A 28 22.19 11.52 20.33
C ALA A 28 22.61 10.78 19.03
N ALA A 29 23.88 10.35 18.95
CA ALA A 29 24.37 9.57 17.81
C ALA A 29 23.67 8.22 17.72
N THR A 30 23.64 7.44 18.81
CA THR A 30 22.93 6.17 18.88
C THR A 30 21.45 6.29 18.51
N SER A 31 20.79 7.38 18.97
CA SER A 31 19.38 7.62 18.66
C SER A 31 19.14 7.89 17.17
N GLN A 32 20.10 8.56 16.51
CA GLN A 32 20.01 8.91 15.11
C GLN A 32 20.26 7.69 14.20
N ASP A 33 21.28 6.89 14.55
CA ASP A 33 21.54 5.62 13.85
C ASP A 33 20.36 4.65 14.01
N ALA A 34 19.79 4.58 15.20
CA ALA A 34 18.61 3.77 15.48
C ALA A 34 17.35 4.25 14.73
N LEU A 35 17.17 5.56 14.53
CA LEU A 35 16.09 6.09 13.69
C LEU A 35 16.28 5.71 12.22
N MET A 36 17.51 5.74 11.73
CA MET A 36 17.83 5.28 10.38
C MET A 36 17.51 3.79 10.21
N ALA A 37 17.93 2.93 11.14
CA ALA A 37 17.62 1.51 11.10
C ALA A 37 16.11 1.22 11.18
N LEU A 38 15.36 1.98 12.00
CA LEU A 38 13.90 1.89 12.05
C LEU A 38 13.27 2.21 10.68
N ASN A 39 13.71 3.27 10.01
CA ASN A 39 13.22 3.65 8.69
C ASN A 39 13.54 2.58 7.65
N GLN A 40 14.77 2.05 7.63
CA GLN A 40 15.17 0.96 6.74
C GLN A 40 14.34 -0.31 6.97
N MET A 41 14.05 -0.65 8.22
CA MET A 41 13.17 -1.76 8.56
C MET A 41 11.74 -1.55 8.03
N ILE A 42 11.19 -0.34 8.19
CA ILE A 42 9.86 0.02 7.68
C ILE A 42 9.84 -0.09 6.15
N ASP A 43 10.85 0.44 5.46
CA ASP A 43 10.97 0.36 3.99
C ASP A 43 11.04 -1.10 3.51
N SER A 44 11.81 -1.93 4.21
CA SER A 44 11.87 -3.37 3.92
C SER A 44 10.48 -4.04 4.08
N TRP A 45 9.74 -3.68 5.11
CA TRP A 45 8.42 -4.24 5.38
C TRP A 45 7.35 -3.81 4.35
N GLN A 46 7.51 -2.64 3.75
CA GLN A 46 6.67 -2.18 2.65
C GLN A 46 6.79 -3.12 1.44
N THR A 47 8.01 -3.56 1.12
CA THR A 47 8.23 -4.50 0.01
C THR A 47 7.63 -5.89 0.28
N GLU A 48 7.45 -6.26 1.54
CA GLU A 48 6.85 -7.53 1.96
C GLU A 48 5.30 -7.51 2.04
N ARG A 49 4.65 -6.43 1.58
CA ARG A 49 3.19 -6.23 1.65
C ARG A 49 2.61 -6.28 3.07
N LEU A 50 3.37 -5.82 4.06
CA LEU A 50 2.92 -5.78 5.45
C LEU A 50 2.05 -4.55 5.77
N SER A 51 1.74 -3.70 4.78
CA SER A 51 1.06 -2.41 4.94
C SER A 51 -0.36 -2.36 4.35
N VAL A 52 -1.04 -3.51 4.22
CA VAL A 52 -2.39 -3.61 3.58
C VAL A 52 -3.45 -2.72 4.26
N PHE A 53 -3.27 -2.34 5.53
CA PHE A 53 -4.18 -1.42 6.23
C PHE A 53 -4.04 0.05 5.81
N SER A 54 -3.06 0.39 5.00
CA SER A 54 -2.81 1.75 4.49
C SER A 54 -3.52 2.01 3.16
N THR A 55 -4.68 1.37 2.93
CA THR A 55 -5.51 1.67 1.76
C THR A 55 -6.12 3.06 1.91
N GLN A 56 -5.87 3.92 0.94
CA GLN A 56 -6.34 5.29 0.88
C GLN A 56 -7.10 5.53 -0.42
N ASP A 57 -8.14 6.36 -0.35
CA ASP A 57 -8.84 6.91 -1.52
C ASP A 57 -8.34 8.34 -1.75
N GLN A 58 -7.44 8.50 -2.71
CA GLN A 58 -6.95 9.80 -3.14
C GLN A 58 -7.87 10.34 -4.22
N ILE A 59 -8.43 11.53 -4.00
CA ILE A 59 -9.42 12.13 -4.89
C ILE A 59 -8.78 13.26 -5.68
N PHE A 60 -8.86 13.17 -7.01
CA PHE A 60 -8.34 14.16 -7.93
C PHE A 60 -9.38 14.53 -9.00
N THR A 61 -9.19 15.66 -9.66
CA THR A 61 -9.99 16.01 -10.84
C THR A 61 -9.22 15.64 -12.10
N TRP A 62 -9.73 14.67 -12.87
CA TRP A 62 -9.17 14.33 -14.17
C TRP A 62 -9.80 15.23 -15.24
N PRO A 63 -9.02 16.10 -15.92
CA PRO A 63 -9.55 17.04 -16.89
C PRO A 63 -10.04 16.36 -18.17
N ALA A 64 -11.03 16.99 -18.81
CA ALA A 64 -11.53 16.57 -20.12
C ALA A 64 -10.41 16.53 -21.17
N SER A 65 -10.52 15.58 -22.10
CA SER A 65 -9.62 15.40 -23.25
C SER A 65 -8.15 15.04 -22.91
N ILE A 66 -7.80 14.88 -21.64
CA ILE A 66 -6.45 14.51 -21.23
C ILE A 66 -6.31 12.99 -21.19
N ILE A 67 -5.26 12.50 -21.85
CA ILE A 67 -4.97 11.06 -21.95
C ILE A 67 -4.10 10.55 -20.81
N SER A 68 -3.22 11.39 -20.26
CA SER A 68 -2.28 10.98 -19.23
C SER A 68 -2.12 12.03 -18.14
N ARG A 69 -1.84 11.58 -16.94
CA ARG A 69 -1.49 12.37 -15.76
C ARG A 69 -0.42 11.66 -14.95
N THR A 70 0.36 12.45 -14.24
CA THR A 70 1.37 11.96 -13.31
C THR A 70 0.89 12.11 -11.87
N LEU A 71 1.22 11.13 -11.01
CA LEU A 71 0.94 11.19 -9.57
C LEU A 71 2.23 10.98 -8.78
N GLY A 72 2.46 11.82 -7.82
CA GLY A 72 3.62 11.75 -6.93
C GLY A 72 3.98 13.11 -6.36
N PRO A 73 5.14 13.24 -5.68
CA PRO A 73 5.54 14.47 -4.98
C PRO A 73 5.64 15.71 -5.89
N SER A 74 5.95 15.51 -7.17
CA SER A 74 6.10 16.57 -8.19
C SER A 74 5.25 16.32 -9.43
N GLY A 75 4.20 15.49 -9.32
CA GLY A 75 3.29 15.15 -10.41
C GLY A 75 2.19 16.19 -10.64
N ASP A 76 1.40 15.99 -11.70
CA ASP A 76 0.17 16.75 -11.95
C ASP A 76 -0.82 16.60 -10.80
N PHE A 77 -0.90 15.41 -10.24
CA PHE A 77 -1.60 15.09 -9.01
C PHE A 77 -0.56 14.98 -7.89
N GLN A 78 -0.67 15.87 -6.91
CA GLN A 78 0.20 15.83 -5.75
C GLN A 78 -0.39 14.86 -4.73
N GLY A 79 0.31 13.77 -4.50
CA GLY A 79 -0.12 12.72 -3.60
C GLY A 79 0.99 11.71 -3.35
N ASN A 80 0.70 10.76 -2.47
CA ASN A 80 1.64 9.70 -2.17
C ASN A 80 1.72 8.71 -3.36
N ARG A 81 2.94 8.27 -3.65
CA ARG A 81 3.14 7.24 -4.64
C ARG A 81 2.57 5.92 -4.13
N PRO A 82 1.71 5.21 -4.91
CA PRO A 82 1.17 3.94 -4.49
C PRO A 82 2.23 2.83 -4.54
N ILE A 83 2.16 1.88 -3.60
CA ILE A 83 2.92 0.63 -3.66
C ILE A 83 2.16 -0.41 -4.47
N LEU A 84 0.85 -0.50 -4.23
CA LEU A 84 -0.06 -1.43 -4.89
C LEU A 84 -1.29 -0.70 -5.38
N LEU A 85 -1.78 -1.14 -6.54
CA LEU A 85 -3.01 -0.67 -7.14
C LEU A 85 -4.17 -1.55 -6.66
N ASP A 86 -5.31 -0.91 -6.39
CA ASP A 86 -6.54 -1.60 -6.03
C ASP A 86 -7.56 -1.49 -7.17
N ASP A 87 -8.14 -2.62 -7.55
CA ASP A 87 -9.14 -2.69 -8.62
C ASP A 87 -10.46 -1.94 -8.28
N SER A 88 -10.61 -1.45 -7.05
CA SER A 88 -11.72 -0.60 -6.63
C SER A 88 -11.60 0.86 -7.08
N THR A 89 -10.51 1.24 -7.76
CA THR A 89 -10.31 2.54 -8.38
C THR A 89 -11.42 2.84 -9.41
N TYR A 90 -11.96 4.07 -9.37
CA TYR A 90 -13.08 4.44 -10.23
C TYR A 90 -13.09 5.94 -10.58
N PHE A 91 -13.87 6.27 -11.61
CA PHE A 91 -14.21 7.65 -11.95
C PHE A 91 -15.65 7.95 -11.54
N ARG A 92 -15.87 9.14 -11.01
CA ARG A 92 -17.20 9.66 -10.72
C ARG A 92 -17.52 10.83 -11.66
N ALA A 93 -18.66 10.74 -12.32
CA ALA A 93 -19.15 11.82 -13.17
C ALA A 93 -19.87 12.91 -12.32
N PRO A 94 -20.06 14.13 -12.87
CA PRO A 94 -20.76 15.21 -12.17
C PRO A 94 -22.19 14.86 -11.72
N ASN A 95 -22.82 13.86 -12.34
CA ASN A 95 -24.14 13.33 -11.96
C ASN A 95 -24.09 12.28 -10.85
N ASN A 96 -22.95 12.14 -10.14
CA ASN A 96 -22.69 11.13 -9.08
C ASN A 96 -22.74 9.67 -9.55
N VAL A 97 -22.65 9.40 -10.84
CA VAL A 97 -22.53 8.03 -11.33
C VAL A 97 -21.05 7.61 -11.30
N SER A 98 -20.77 6.50 -10.64
CA SER A 98 -19.42 5.93 -10.54
C SER A 98 -19.20 4.88 -11.63
N TYR A 99 -18.05 4.97 -12.30
CA TYR A 99 -17.60 4.07 -13.36
C TYR A 99 -16.31 3.40 -12.94
N GLY A 100 -16.35 2.09 -12.68
CA GLY A 100 -15.15 1.31 -12.39
C GLY A 100 -14.20 1.31 -13.60
N ILE A 101 -12.91 1.32 -13.33
CA ILE A 101 -11.88 1.28 -14.36
C ILE A 101 -11.09 -0.04 -14.26
N LYS A 102 -10.72 -0.60 -15.41
CA LYS A 102 -9.93 -1.83 -15.46
C LYS A 102 -8.47 -1.49 -15.71
N PHE A 103 -7.57 -2.00 -14.87
CA PHE A 103 -6.14 -1.90 -15.13
C PHE A 103 -5.72 -2.87 -16.23
N ILE A 104 -4.90 -2.36 -17.15
CA ILE A 104 -4.33 -3.11 -18.26
C ILE A 104 -2.81 -3.00 -18.26
N ASN A 105 -2.14 -3.95 -18.86
CA ASN A 105 -0.69 -3.91 -19.00
C ASN A 105 -0.24 -3.06 -20.20
N GLN A 106 1.07 -2.76 -20.27
CA GLN A 106 1.66 -1.97 -21.34
C GLN A 106 1.40 -2.55 -22.73
N GLN A 107 1.47 -3.87 -22.87
CA GLN A 107 1.24 -4.53 -24.16
C GLN A 107 -0.19 -4.32 -24.67
N GLN A 108 -1.17 -4.47 -23.77
CA GLN A 108 -2.58 -4.22 -24.09
C GLN A 108 -2.82 -2.75 -24.45
N TYR A 109 -2.23 -1.80 -23.72
CA TYR A 109 -2.34 -0.39 -24.00
C TYR A 109 -1.69 -0.03 -25.35
N ASN A 110 -0.52 -0.60 -25.65
CA ASN A 110 0.17 -0.38 -26.93
C ASN A 110 -0.58 -1.00 -28.12
N GLY A 111 -1.34 -2.06 -27.89
CA GLY A 111 -2.21 -2.69 -28.89
C GLY A 111 -3.43 -1.84 -29.30
N ILE A 112 -3.73 -0.75 -28.60
CA ILE A 112 -4.80 0.17 -28.97
C ILE A 112 -4.37 0.99 -30.18
N ALA A 113 -5.00 0.74 -31.33
CA ALA A 113 -4.61 1.35 -32.60
C ALA A 113 -4.86 2.86 -32.63
N VAL A 114 -5.99 3.34 -32.10
CA VAL A 114 -6.39 4.75 -32.10
C VAL A 114 -6.55 5.24 -30.66
N LYS A 115 -5.53 5.91 -30.13
CA LYS A 115 -5.51 6.44 -28.76
C LYS A 115 -6.28 7.75 -28.56
N THR A 116 -6.75 8.35 -29.66
CA THR A 116 -7.46 9.65 -29.64
C THR A 116 -8.98 9.51 -29.49
N VAL A 117 -9.49 8.30 -29.41
CA VAL A 117 -10.93 8.04 -29.19
C VAL A 117 -11.37 8.70 -27.89
N THR A 118 -12.53 9.34 -27.92
CA THR A 118 -13.16 10.00 -26.77
C THR A 118 -14.40 9.28 -26.34
N SER A 119 -14.71 9.30 -25.05
CA SER A 119 -15.94 8.77 -24.45
C SER A 119 -16.31 9.61 -23.24
N THR A 120 -17.53 9.46 -22.77
CA THR A 120 -17.98 10.14 -21.54
C THR A 120 -17.12 9.79 -20.33
N TYR A 121 -16.63 8.54 -20.28
CA TYR A 121 -15.75 8.05 -19.20
C TYR A 121 -14.72 7.07 -19.75
N PRO A 122 -13.55 6.96 -19.09
CA PRO A 122 -12.53 5.96 -19.42
C PRO A 122 -13.01 4.56 -19.00
N GLN A 123 -12.57 3.53 -19.73
CA GLN A 123 -12.87 2.13 -19.43
C GLN A 123 -11.66 1.37 -18.92
N VAL A 124 -10.47 1.74 -19.41
CA VAL A 124 -9.22 1.08 -19.03
C VAL A 124 -8.16 2.11 -18.67
N MET A 125 -7.25 1.70 -17.80
CA MET A 125 -6.10 2.49 -17.40
C MET A 125 -4.84 1.65 -17.44
N TRP A 126 -3.77 2.20 -18.01
CA TRP A 126 -2.43 1.67 -17.87
C TRP A 126 -1.62 2.59 -16.97
N ILE A 127 -0.88 2.01 -16.03
CA ILE A 127 -0.03 2.75 -15.10
C ILE A 127 1.40 2.30 -15.28
N ASN A 128 2.28 3.27 -15.57
CA ASN A 128 3.72 3.10 -15.56
C ASN A 128 4.23 3.49 -14.16
N MET A 129 4.76 2.50 -13.44
CA MET A 129 5.25 2.64 -12.06
C MET A 129 6.65 3.29 -12.01
N SER A 130 6.89 4.34 -12.79
CA SER A 130 8.14 5.10 -12.78
C SER A 130 8.40 5.78 -11.42
N PHE A 131 9.65 6.20 -11.20
CA PHE A 131 10.07 6.93 -10.01
C PHE A 131 10.62 8.30 -10.40
N PRO A 132 10.35 9.40 -9.69
CA PRO A 132 9.59 9.49 -8.43
C PRO A 132 8.07 9.55 -8.62
N ASN A 133 7.56 9.86 -9.80
CA ASN A 133 6.14 9.95 -10.10
C ASN A 133 5.71 8.77 -10.96
N ILE A 134 4.52 8.26 -10.73
CA ILE A 134 3.87 7.31 -11.64
C ILE A 134 3.20 8.05 -12.79
N GLU A 135 3.10 7.40 -13.93
CA GLU A 135 2.39 7.91 -15.10
C GLU A 135 1.15 7.07 -15.35
N MET A 136 0.00 7.71 -15.39
CA MET A 136 -1.30 7.06 -15.60
C MET A 136 -1.84 7.44 -16.97
N TYR A 137 -2.25 6.45 -17.75
CA TYR A 137 -2.82 6.60 -19.08
C TYR A 137 -4.21 6.01 -19.14
N VAL A 138 -5.20 6.81 -19.56
CA VAL A 138 -6.60 6.37 -19.65
C VAL A 138 -7.04 6.17 -21.09
N TYR A 139 -7.97 5.25 -21.31
CA TYR A 139 -8.58 5.03 -22.62
C TYR A 139 -10.04 4.55 -22.46
N PRO A 140 -10.98 5.07 -23.26
CA PRO A 140 -10.92 6.30 -24.08
C PRO A 140 -10.68 7.58 -23.26
N ARG A 141 -10.33 8.70 -23.92
CA ARG A 141 -10.19 10.00 -23.26
C ARG A 141 -11.56 10.49 -22.79
N PRO A 142 -11.69 11.03 -21.58
CA PRO A 142 -12.96 11.58 -21.11
C PRO A 142 -13.31 12.86 -21.88
N THR A 143 -14.60 13.05 -22.18
CA THR A 143 -15.11 14.28 -22.84
C THR A 143 -15.47 15.38 -21.86
N GLN A 144 -15.47 15.09 -20.55
CA GLN A 144 -15.79 16.01 -19.46
C GLN A 144 -14.84 15.79 -18.31
N ASP A 145 -14.75 16.77 -17.41
CA ASP A 145 -14.00 16.61 -16.17
C ASP A 145 -14.67 15.54 -15.29
N LEU A 146 -13.84 14.66 -14.76
CA LEU A 146 -14.29 13.56 -13.90
C LEU A 146 -13.55 13.61 -12.56
N GLU A 147 -14.24 13.29 -11.49
CA GLU A 147 -13.62 13.04 -10.20
C GLU A 147 -12.97 11.66 -10.24
N PHE A 148 -11.66 11.61 -10.05
CA PHE A 148 -10.86 10.40 -10.08
C PHE A 148 -10.58 9.93 -8.67
N HIS A 149 -11.17 8.82 -8.27
CA HIS A 149 -10.94 8.14 -7.01
C HIS A 149 -9.89 7.07 -7.21
N PHE A 150 -8.69 7.37 -6.76
CA PHE A 150 -7.56 6.47 -6.88
C PHE A 150 -7.36 5.72 -5.57
N VAL A 151 -7.86 4.49 -5.53
CA VAL A 151 -7.72 3.62 -4.37
C VAL A 151 -6.42 2.84 -4.47
N SER A 152 -5.55 3.04 -3.51
CA SER A 152 -4.23 2.43 -3.51
C SER A 152 -3.74 2.15 -2.09
N VAL A 153 -2.80 1.22 -1.98
CA VAL A 153 -2.06 1.00 -0.74
C VAL A 153 -0.87 1.95 -0.73
N GLU A 154 -0.85 2.84 0.25
CA GLU A 154 0.23 3.81 0.42
C GLU A 154 1.38 3.25 1.25
N GLU A 155 2.50 3.96 1.18
CA GLU A 155 3.67 3.69 2.02
C GLU A 155 3.35 3.95 3.49
N LEU A 156 3.92 3.13 4.36
CA LEU A 156 3.93 3.42 5.80
C LEU A 156 4.74 4.70 6.02
N ASN A 157 4.20 5.61 6.79
CA ASN A 157 4.91 6.84 7.11
C ASN A 157 6.17 6.54 7.91
N ASN A 158 7.32 6.87 7.33
CA ASN A 158 8.59 6.83 8.00
C ASN A 158 8.69 7.98 9.00
N PRO A 159 9.02 7.72 10.28
CA PRO A 159 9.20 8.79 11.24
C PRO A 159 10.35 9.71 10.86
N ALA A 160 10.06 11.03 10.71
CA ALA A 160 11.05 12.02 10.36
C ALA A 160 12.01 12.34 11.53
N ASN A 161 11.54 12.14 12.78
CA ASN A 161 12.31 12.39 13.99
C ASN A 161 11.84 11.50 15.15
N LEU A 162 12.59 11.51 16.24
CA LEU A 162 12.32 10.70 17.44
C LEU A 162 11.00 11.04 18.15
N SER A 163 10.50 12.26 17.99
CA SER A 163 9.25 12.73 18.58
C SER A 163 8.02 12.40 17.73
N THR A 164 8.21 11.88 16.50
CA THR A 164 7.11 11.49 15.63
C THR A 164 6.28 10.37 16.29
N VAL A 165 4.98 10.60 16.40
CA VAL A 165 4.04 9.63 16.96
C VAL A 165 3.72 8.58 15.90
N LEU A 166 3.83 7.32 16.28
CA LEU A 166 3.56 6.16 15.42
C LEU A 166 2.11 5.71 15.59
N TYR A 167 1.34 5.80 14.52
CA TYR A 167 -0.05 5.36 14.46
C TYR A 167 -0.14 4.07 13.65
N TYR A 168 -0.16 2.93 14.35
CA TYR A 168 -0.28 1.63 13.72
C TYR A 168 -1.39 0.78 14.34
N PRO A 169 -1.99 -0.14 13.59
CA PRO A 169 -2.97 -1.06 14.11
C PRO A 169 -2.41 -1.95 15.24
N PRO A 170 -3.29 -2.56 16.06
CA PRO A 170 -2.86 -3.47 17.09
C PRO A 170 -1.96 -4.59 16.57
N GLY A 171 -0.88 -4.88 17.29
CA GLY A 171 0.10 -5.90 16.92
C GLY A 171 1.36 -5.36 16.22
N TYR A 172 1.25 -4.27 15.45
CA TYR A 172 2.40 -3.69 14.73
C TYR A 172 3.47 -3.17 15.68
N LEU A 173 3.09 -2.41 16.69
CA LEU A 173 4.07 -1.86 17.66
C LEU A 173 4.91 -2.94 18.33
N ARG A 174 4.27 -4.07 18.68
CA ARG A 174 5.01 -5.22 19.23
C ARG A 174 5.97 -5.80 18.20
N ALA A 175 5.50 -6.00 16.98
CA ALA A 175 6.33 -6.53 15.90
C ALA A 175 7.51 -5.59 15.60
N PHE A 176 7.29 -4.28 15.52
CA PHE A 176 8.35 -3.30 15.33
C PHE A 176 9.38 -3.36 16.46
N THR A 177 8.96 -3.34 17.74
CA THR A 177 9.90 -3.37 18.86
C THR A 177 10.83 -4.58 18.82
N TYR A 178 10.28 -5.77 18.61
CA TYR A 178 11.09 -7.00 18.64
C TYR A 178 11.93 -7.20 17.40
N ASN A 179 11.42 -6.83 16.21
CA ASN A 179 12.21 -6.91 14.99
C ASN A 179 13.27 -5.82 14.92
N LEU A 180 12.99 -4.61 15.42
CA LEU A 180 13.98 -3.55 15.54
C LEU A 180 15.13 -3.96 16.47
N ALA A 181 14.84 -4.67 17.57
CA ALA A 181 15.88 -5.26 18.42
C ALA A 181 16.75 -6.26 17.65
N MET A 182 16.18 -7.02 16.70
CA MET A 182 16.96 -7.92 15.83
C MET A 182 17.86 -7.16 14.86
N GLU A 183 17.39 -6.04 14.29
CA GLU A 183 18.17 -5.17 13.41
C GLU A 183 19.34 -4.50 14.15
N PHE A 184 19.14 -4.10 15.40
CA PHE A 184 20.20 -3.50 16.22
C PHE A 184 21.27 -4.48 16.68
N ALA A 185 20.92 -5.74 16.86
CA ALA A 185 21.81 -6.72 17.44
C ALA A 185 23.22 -6.79 16.80
N PRO A 186 23.36 -6.79 15.47
CA PRO A 186 24.67 -6.76 14.80
C PRO A 186 25.44 -5.45 15.03
N GLU A 187 24.76 -4.30 15.09
CA GLU A 187 25.41 -2.99 15.27
C GLU A 187 26.06 -2.86 16.64
N PHE A 188 25.39 -3.42 17.67
CA PHE A 188 25.91 -3.40 19.05
C PHE A 188 26.73 -4.63 19.40
N GLY A 189 26.91 -5.59 18.48
CA GLY A 189 27.65 -6.84 18.73
C GLY A 189 27.02 -7.70 19.84
N VAL A 190 25.71 -7.60 20.04
CA VAL A 190 24.96 -8.32 21.08
C VAL A 190 24.15 -9.43 20.44
N GLU A 191 24.19 -10.63 21.02
CA GLU A 191 23.32 -11.72 20.58
C GLU A 191 21.95 -11.61 21.26
N PRO A 192 20.83 -11.47 20.48
CA PRO A 192 19.50 -11.38 21.03
C PRO A 192 19.11 -12.67 21.73
N SER A 193 18.43 -12.58 22.86
CA SER A 193 17.96 -13.78 23.55
C SER A 193 17.04 -14.63 22.68
N PRO A 194 17.04 -15.98 22.81
CA PRO A 194 16.18 -16.86 22.00
C PRO A 194 14.68 -16.49 22.12
N GLN A 195 14.29 -15.90 23.23
CA GLN A 195 12.92 -15.44 23.44
C GLN A 195 12.60 -14.21 22.59
N VAL A 196 13.51 -13.24 22.47
CA VAL A 196 13.37 -12.07 21.58
C VAL A 196 13.28 -12.51 20.15
N GLN A 197 14.17 -13.40 19.68
CA GLN A 197 14.17 -13.96 18.33
C GLN A 197 12.83 -14.64 18.01
N ARG A 198 12.33 -15.50 18.91
CA ARG A 198 11.06 -16.20 18.73
C ARG A 198 9.87 -15.23 18.62
N ILE A 199 9.83 -14.19 19.45
CA ILE A 199 8.74 -13.20 19.43
C ILE A 199 8.82 -12.36 18.16
N ALA A 200 10.02 -11.94 17.72
CA ALA A 200 10.21 -11.21 16.49
C ALA A 200 9.65 -11.99 15.28
N MET A 201 10.08 -13.23 15.11
CA MET A 201 9.63 -14.10 14.01
C MET A 201 8.12 -14.35 14.06
N THR A 202 7.57 -14.65 15.25
CA THR A 202 6.15 -14.96 15.39
C THR A 202 5.29 -13.74 15.12
N SER A 203 5.63 -12.57 15.67
CA SER A 203 4.88 -11.33 15.46
C SER A 203 4.88 -10.89 13.99
N LYS A 204 6.01 -10.98 13.29
CA LYS A 204 6.09 -10.67 11.86
C LYS A 204 5.24 -11.65 11.03
N ARG A 205 5.29 -12.94 11.35
CA ARG A 205 4.46 -13.96 10.68
C ARG A 205 2.97 -13.73 10.89
N ASP A 206 2.57 -13.35 12.10
CA ASP A 206 1.17 -13.10 12.42
C ASP A 206 0.64 -11.86 11.67
N LEU A 207 1.46 -10.81 11.49
CA LEU A 207 1.12 -9.67 10.65
C LEU A 207 0.93 -10.08 9.19
N LYS A 208 1.85 -10.90 8.64
CA LYS A 208 1.71 -11.43 7.28
C LYS A 208 0.41 -12.18 7.07
N ARG A 209 -0.02 -12.96 8.06
CA ARG A 209 -1.26 -13.73 8.00
C ARG A 209 -2.50 -12.83 8.00
N ILE A 210 -2.52 -11.78 8.82
CA ILE A 210 -3.64 -10.83 8.90
C ILE A 210 -3.75 -10.00 7.61
N ASN A 211 -2.61 -9.66 7.02
CA ASN A 211 -2.55 -8.82 5.81
C ASN A 211 -2.69 -9.60 4.50
N ASN A 212 -2.84 -10.91 4.55
CA ASN A 212 -3.14 -11.68 3.35
C ASN A 212 -4.63 -11.50 3.03
N PRO A 213 -5.00 -10.86 1.89
CA PRO A 213 -6.40 -10.74 1.51
C PRO A 213 -6.99 -12.14 1.33
N ASP A 214 -8.20 -12.33 1.82
CA ASP A 214 -9.00 -13.51 1.47
C ASP A 214 -9.33 -13.40 -0.02
N ASP A 215 -8.59 -14.12 -0.86
CA ASP A 215 -8.92 -14.28 -2.27
C ASP A 215 -10.26 -15.04 -2.38
N VAL A 216 -11.35 -14.29 -2.43
CA VAL A 216 -12.64 -14.85 -2.75
C VAL A 216 -12.61 -15.20 -4.24
N MET A 217 -12.51 -16.51 -4.54
CA MET A 217 -12.67 -17.00 -5.91
C MET A 217 -14.09 -16.66 -6.38
N ALA A 218 -14.25 -15.49 -6.98
CA ALA A 218 -15.48 -15.14 -7.68
C ALA A 218 -15.49 -15.87 -9.02
N LEU A 219 -16.43 -16.80 -9.20
CA LEU A 219 -16.71 -17.33 -10.53
C LEU A 219 -17.16 -16.18 -11.43
N PRO A 220 -16.59 -16.03 -12.64
CA PRO A 220 -17.02 -15.00 -13.58
C PRO A 220 -18.56 -15.05 -13.72
N TYR A 221 -19.20 -13.87 -13.64
CA TYR A 221 -20.66 -13.74 -13.73
C TYR A 221 -21.25 -14.49 -14.92
N ALA A 222 -20.53 -14.53 -16.05
CA ALA A 222 -20.92 -15.28 -17.24
C ALA A 222 -21.09 -16.81 -16.98
N LEU A 223 -20.31 -17.37 -16.03
CA LEU A 223 -20.46 -18.80 -15.66
C LEU A 223 -21.56 -19.01 -14.61
N VAL A 224 -21.91 -17.99 -13.87
CA VAL A 224 -22.97 -18.05 -12.85
C VAL A 224 -24.33 -17.71 -13.46
N ALA A 225 -24.38 -16.74 -14.38
CA ALA A 225 -25.60 -16.27 -15.04
C ALA A 225 -26.16 -17.31 -16.03
N ASN A 226 -25.34 -18.18 -16.57
CA ASN A 226 -25.76 -19.21 -17.53
C ASN A 226 -26.23 -20.53 -16.86
N ARG A 227 -26.79 -20.43 -15.64
CA ARG A 227 -27.60 -21.51 -15.06
C ARG A 227 -28.99 -21.54 -15.67
N GLN A 228 -29.12 -21.59 -16.99
CA GLN A 228 -30.29 -22.20 -17.60
C GLN A 228 -30.25 -23.67 -17.21
N ARG A 229 -31.15 -24.05 -16.32
CA ARG A 229 -31.37 -25.45 -15.99
C ARG A 229 -31.75 -26.16 -17.30
N PHE A 230 -30.81 -26.94 -17.84
CA PHE A 230 -31.10 -27.80 -18.95
C PHE A 230 -32.26 -28.73 -18.52
N ASN A 231 -33.42 -28.50 -19.10
CA ASN A 231 -34.58 -29.35 -18.84
C ASN A 231 -34.53 -30.50 -19.82
N ILE A 232 -34.08 -31.65 -19.34
CA ILE A 232 -33.95 -32.89 -20.12
C ILE A 232 -35.26 -33.30 -20.78
N TYR A 233 -36.43 -32.91 -20.21
CA TYR A 233 -37.76 -33.26 -20.74
C TYR A 233 -38.32 -32.26 -21.74
N ALA A 234 -37.79 -31.05 -21.79
CA ALA A 234 -38.30 -29.99 -22.67
C ALA A 234 -37.43 -29.76 -23.92
N GLY A 235 -36.20 -30.28 -23.96
CA GLY A 235 -35.32 -30.21 -25.13
C GLY A 235 -34.91 -28.76 -25.55
N ASN A 236 -35.19 -27.77 -24.72
CA ASN A 236 -34.92 -26.36 -25.02
C ASN A 236 -33.73 -25.84 -24.19
N TYR A 237 -32.87 -25.09 -24.88
CA TYR A 237 -31.78 -24.29 -24.29
C TYR A 237 -32.34 -23.05 -23.63
#